data_c891642be68414b5f56d4ccc0b6dacf8
#
_entry.id   c891642be68414b5f56d4ccc0b6dacf8
#
_cell.length_a   1.000
_cell.length_b   1.000
_cell.length_c   1.000
_cell.angle_alpha   90.00
_cell.angle_beta   90.00
_cell.angle_gamma   90.00
#
_symmetry.space_group_name_H-M   'P 1'
#
loop_
_entity.id
_entity.type
_entity.pdbx_description
1 polymer ?
#
loop_
_entity_poly.entity_id
_entity_poly.type
_entity_poly.pdbx_seq_one_letter_code
_entity_poly.pdbx_strand_id
1 'polypeptide(L)'
;MNQLLFPPLPNEKFSVIYADPPWDYRGQLQHAGEGSGDSGGAIRHYPTVTLDMLMNLPVHRIAEENSLLFLWSTSPHLDQAIELGKAWGFNWATVAFVWNKGKVNPGFYTLSQCELCLAFKRGRIPSPRGARNIRQFVEAARQEHSRKPEEVRERIEAMFPTQKKIELFARVRVHGWYGWGLEAEGLEAEAFTSY
;
A
#
# COMPACT_ATOMS: atom_id res chain seq x y z
N MET A 1 26.89 -11.90 -3.13
CA MET A 1 26.21 -11.12 -2.09
C MET A 1 24.86 -10.71 -2.66
N ASN A 2 23.74 -11.29 -2.17
CA ASN A 2 22.42 -10.86 -2.60
C ASN A 2 22.20 -9.44 -2.07
N GLN A 3 22.25 -8.47 -2.95
CA GLN A 3 21.86 -7.10 -2.63
C GLN A 3 20.39 -7.14 -2.25
N LEU A 4 20.08 -6.86 -0.99
CA LEU A 4 18.69 -6.71 -0.55
C LEU A 4 18.05 -5.62 -1.40
N LEU A 5 17.00 -5.96 -2.12
CA LEU A 5 16.30 -5.01 -3.01
C LEU A 5 15.66 -3.86 -2.21
N PHE A 6 15.38 -4.08 -0.94
CA PHE A 6 14.80 -3.10 -0.01
C PHE A 6 15.70 -2.90 1.20
N PRO A 7 15.67 -1.71 1.83
CA PRO A 7 16.34 -1.49 3.10
C PRO A 7 15.80 -2.42 4.19
N PRO A 8 16.55 -2.63 5.28
CA PRO A 8 16.04 -3.38 6.42
C PRO A 8 14.79 -2.68 6.99
N LEU A 9 13.80 -3.47 7.43
CA LEU A 9 12.64 -2.94 8.14
C LEU A 9 13.09 -2.31 9.47
N PRO A 10 12.39 -1.25 9.95
CA PRO A 10 12.71 -0.60 11.21
C PRO A 10 12.59 -1.56 12.40
N ASN A 11 13.36 -1.30 13.45
CA ASN A 11 13.29 -2.07 14.70
C ASN A 11 12.22 -1.52 15.66
N GLU A 12 11.10 -1.06 15.11
CA GLU A 12 9.95 -0.54 15.84
C GLU A 12 8.70 -1.29 15.43
N LYS A 13 7.66 -1.22 16.27
CA LYS A 13 6.36 -1.82 15.99
C LYS A 13 5.29 -0.78 15.75
N PHE A 14 4.36 -1.12 14.85
CA PHE A 14 3.30 -0.24 14.39
C PHE A 14 1.94 -0.92 14.52
N SER A 15 0.95 -0.14 14.97
CA SER A 15 -0.44 -0.60 15.06
C SER A 15 -1.19 -0.42 13.76
N VAL A 16 -0.71 0.46 12.87
CA VAL A 16 -1.29 0.71 11.55
C VAL A 16 -0.19 0.63 10.51
N ILE A 17 -0.36 -0.28 9.55
CA ILE A 17 0.54 -0.47 8.41
C ILE A 17 -0.26 -0.14 7.15
N TYR A 18 0.28 0.73 6.31
CA TYR A 18 -0.27 1.12 5.02
C TYR A 18 0.74 0.78 3.94
N ALA A 19 0.32 0.10 2.86
CA ALA A 19 1.23 -0.39 1.86
C ALA A 19 0.66 -0.28 0.44
N ASP A 20 1.49 0.19 -0.49
CA ASP A 20 1.25 0.19 -1.94
C ASP A 20 2.39 -0.57 -2.63
N PRO A 21 2.36 -1.92 -2.66
CA PRO A 21 3.44 -2.71 -3.23
C PRO A 21 3.63 -2.42 -4.72
N PRO A 22 4.88 -2.49 -5.23
CA PRO A 22 5.18 -2.37 -6.65
C PRO A 22 4.83 -3.68 -7.38
N TRP A 23 3.54 -3.88 -7.66
CA TRP A 23 3.03 -5.09 -8.32
C TRP A 23 3.70 -5.33 -9.68
N ASP A 24 4.10 -6.58 -9.95
CA ASP A 24 4.62 -6.97 -11.27
C ASP A 24 3.47 -7.22 -12.26
N TYR A 25 3.34 -6.33 -13.23
CA TYR A 25 2.34 -6.46 -14.29
C TYR A 25 2.79 -7.34 -15.47
N ARG A 26 4.00 -7.94 -15.40
CA ARG A 26 4.51 -8.82 -16.48
C ARG A 26 3.66 -10.08 -16.57
N GLY A 27 2.99 -10.26 -17.70
CA GLY A 27 2.12 -11.40 -18.00
C GLY A 27 0.63 -11.06 -18.11
N GLN A 28 0.18 -9.92 -17.62
CA GLN A 28 -1.23 -9.51 -17.75
C GLN A 28 -1.51 -8.61 -18.96
N LEU A 29 -0.46 -8.10 -19.62
CA LEU A 29 -0.56 -7.26 -20.82
C LEU A 29 -0.47 -8.05 -22.14
N GLN A 30 -0.70 -9.36 -22.15
CA GLN A 30 -0.58 -10.21 -23.34
C GLN A 30 -1.57 -9.88 -24.47
N HIS A 31 -2.45 -8.91 -24.31
CA HIS A 31 -3.38 -8.44 -25.35
C HIS A 31 -3.27 -6.95 -25.72
N ALA A 32 -2.25 -6.25 -25.25
CA ALA A 32 -1.88 -4.97 -25.85
C ALA A 32 -1.18 -5.30 -27.17
N GLY A 33 -1.92 -5.20 -28.29
CA GLY A 33 -1.38 -5.46 -29.62
C GLY A 33 -0.09 -4.70 -29.87
N GLU A 34 0.80 -5.27 -30.69
CA GLU A 34 2.03 -4.67 -31.22
C GLU A 34 1.74 -3.32 -31.89
N GLY A 35 1.62 -2.24 -31.14
CA GLY A 35 1.31 -0.94 -31.73
C GLY A 35 1.04 0.18 -30.74
N SER A 36 0.82 -0.06 -29.46
CA SER A 36 0.69 1.00 -28.47
C SER A 36 2.02 1.27 -27.77
N GLY A 37 2.92 1.96 -28.44
CA GLY A 37 4.01 2.65 -27.77
C GLY A 37 3.40 3.55 -26.69
N ASP A 38 3.94 3.47 -25.47
CA ASP A 38 3.70 4.40 -24.36
C ASP A 38 2.55 4.14 -23.38
N SER A 39 2.22 2.88 -23.11
CA SER A 39 1.30 2.53 -21.98
C SER A 39 2.00 1.96 -20.74
N GLY A 40 3.32 2.09 -20.65
CA GLY A 40 4.15 1.46 -19.59
C GLY A 40 4.70 2.41 -18.55
N GLY A 41 3.92 3.39 -18.06
CA GLY A 41 4.42 4.42 -17.14
C GLY A 41 5.06 3.94 -15.82
N ALA A 42 4.74 2.75 -15.35
CA ALA A 42 5.31 2.21 -14.10
C ALA A 42 6.60 1.39 -14.32
N ILE A 43 6.82 0.85 -15.53
CA ILE A 43 7.91 -0.11 -15.80
C ILE A 43 9.29 0.57 -15.91
N ARG A 44 9.35 1.88 -16.16
CA ARG A 44 10.62 2.59 -16.43
C ARG A 44 11.40 3.05 -15.22
N HIS A 45 10.84 3.04 -14.02
CA HIS A 45 11.47 3.68 -12.86
C HIS A 45 11.76 2.77 -11.66
N TYR A 46 11.20 1.55 -11.61
CA TYR A 46 11.44 0.64 -10.47
C TYR A 46 11.72 -0.78 -10.93
N PRO A 47 12.67 -1.47 -10.28
CA PRO A 47 12.78 -2.91 -10.45
C PRO A 47 11.46 -3.53 -9.98
N THR A 48 10.78 -4.25 -10.87
CA THR A 48 9.57 -5.00 -10.52
C THR A 48 9.92 -6.06 -9.50
N VAL A 49 9.11 -6.13 -8.44
CA VAL A 49 9.29 -7.05 -7.33
C VAL A 49 8.32 -8.19 -7.50
N THR A 50 8.82 -9.42 -7.47
CA THR A 50 7.95 -10.60 -7.55
C THR A 50 7.11 -10.75 -6.28
N LEU A 51 5.97 -11.44 -6.38
CA LEU A 51 5.14 -11.74 -5.21
C LEU A 51 5.93 -12.47 -4.12
N ASP A 52 6.77 -13.44 -4.49
CA ASP A 52 7.62 -14.18 -3.54
C ASP A 52 8.58 -13.25 -2.78
N MET A 53 9.15 -12.25 -3.46
CA MET A 53 10.02 -11.27 -2.79
C MET A 53 9.24 -10.41 -1.80
N LEU A 54 8.00 -10.01 -2.14
CA LEU A 54 7.12 -9.28 -1.24
C LEU A 54 6.70 -10.14 -0.05
N MET A 55 6.34 -11.40 -0.27
CA MET A 55 5.94 -12.34 0.78
C MET A 55 7.07 -12.64 1.78
N ASN A 56 8.31 -12.62 1.30
CA ASN A 56 9.51 -12.81 2.15
C ASN A 56 9.87 -11.60 3.02
N LEU A 57 9.24 -10.43 2.82
CA LEU A 57 9.41 -9.30 3.73
C LEU A 57 8.82 -9.63 5.10
N PRO A 58 9.61 -9.57 6.19
CA PRO A 58 9.16 -9.98 7.51
C PRO A 58 8.29 -8.90 8.20
N VAL A 59 7.22 -8.45 7.53
CA VAL A 59 6.33 -7.38 8.00
C VAL A 59 5.69 -7.73 9.36
N HIS A 60 5.49 -9.02 9.65
CA HIS A 60 5.00 -9.47 10.94
C HIS A 60 5.88 -9.06 12.13
N ARG A 61 7.18 -8.78 11.90
CA ARG A 61 8.11 -8.35 12.96
C ARG A 61 7.90 -6.90 13.39
N ILE A 62 7.42 -6.06 12.48
CA ILE A 62 7.13 -4.65 12.74
C ILE A 62 5.65 -4.40 13.08
N ALA A 63 4.83 -5.44 13.11
CA ALA A 63 3.42 -5.35 13.46
C ALA A 63 3.23 -5.55 14.98
N GLU A 64 2.44 -4.67 15.61
CA GLU A 64 1.94 -4.89 16.96
C GLU A 64 1.04 -6.13 17.01
N GLU A 65 0.83 -6.69 18.22
CA GLU A 65 -0.11 -7.80 18.41
C GLU A 65 -1.52 -7.43 17.96
N ASN A 66 -1.93 -6.20 18.23
CA ASN A 66 -3.21 -5.63 17.79
C ASN A 66 -2.94 -4.58 16.72
N SER A 67 -3.03 -4.98 15.45
CA SER A 67 -2.67 -4.12 14.32
C SER A 67 -3.57 -4.33 13.11
N LEU A 68 -3.60 -3.32 12.23
CA LEU A 68 -4.27 -3.33 10.94
C LEU A 68 -3.26 -3.12 9.82
N LEU A 69 -3.49 -3.80 8.70
CA LEU A 69 -2.82 -3.57 7.45
C LEU A 69 -3.84 -3.05 6.44
N PHE A 70 -3.54 -1.91 5.82
CA PHE A 70 -4.24 -1.34 4.67
C PHE A 70 -3.36 -1.55 3.44
N LEU A 71 -3.81 -2.40 2.52
CA LEU A 71 -3.01 -2.87 1.38
C LEU A 71 -3.69 -2.52 0.06
N TRP A 72 -3.02 -1.72 -0.77
CA TRP A 72 -3.52 -1.40 -2.10
C TRP A 72 -3.37 -2.56 -3.07
N SER A 73 -4.40 -2.72 -3.87
CA SER A 73 -4.46 -3.70 -4.96
C SER A 73 -5.23 -3.15 -6.15
N THR A 74 -4.81 -3.57 -7.33
CA THR A 74 -5.65 -3.45 -8.53
C THR A 74 -6.52 -4.70 -8.67
N SER A 75 -7.60 -4.62 -9.43
CA SER A 75 -8.51 -5.76 -9.62
C SER A 75 -7.79 -7.04 -10.09
N PRO A 76 -6.83 -6.99 -11.04
CA PRO A 76 -6.11 -8.18 -11.47
C PRO A 76 -5.20 -8.84 -10.42
N HIS A 77 -4.79 -8.10 -9.38
CA HIS A 77 -3.88 -8.58 -8.33
C HIS A 77 -4.59 -8.84 -7.00
N LEU A 78 -5.92 -8.91 -7.00
CA LEU A 78 -6.70 -9.02 -5.77
C LEU A 78 -6.41 -10.31 -4.99
N ASP A 79 -6.29 -11.43 -5.69
CA ASP A 79 -5.92 -12.73 -5.13
C ASP A 79 -4.51 -12.70 -4.51
N GLN A 80 -3.55 -12.15 -5.25
CA GLN A 80 -2.16 -11.98 -4.79
C GLN A 80 -2.06 -11.04 -3.58
N ALA A 81 -2.85 -9.96 -3.54
CA ALA A 81 -2.88 -9.06 -2.40
C ALA A 81 -3.45 -9.74 -1.14
N ILE A 82 -4.46 -10.60 -1.30
CA ILE A 82 -5.01 -11.38 -0.19
C ILE A 82 -3.96 -12.39 0.33
N GLU A 83 -3.24 -13.04 -0.57
CA GLU A 83 -2.16 -13.97 -0.23
C GLU A 83 -1.02 -13.24 0.49
N LEU A 84 -0.59 -12.08 -0.04
CA LEU A 84 0.46 -11.26 0.53
C LEU A 84 0.11 -10.82 1.97
N GLY A 85 -1.10 -10.31 2.19
CA GLY A 85 -1.53 -9.90 3.53
C GLY A 85 -1.49 -11.05 4.54
N LYS A 86 -1.84 -12.26 4.11
CA LYS A 86 -1.74 -13.49 4.94
C LYS A 86 -0.28 -13.87 5.20
N ALA A 87 0.59 -13.81 4.21
CA ALA A 87 2.02 -14.09 4.36
C ALA A 87 2.70 -13.11 5.34
N TRP A 88 2.23 -11.88 5.41
CA TRP A 88 2.68 -10.87 6.37
C TRP A 88 2.11 -11.07 7.79
N GLY A 89 1.28 -12.10 8.01
CA GLY A 89 0.77 -12.48 9.33
C GLY A 89 -0.55 -11.81 9.71
N PHE A 90 -1.34 -11.38 8.72
CA PHE A 90 -2.65 -10.75 8.92
C PHE A 90 -3.78 -11.61 8.34
N ASN A 91 -4.98 -11.46 8.90
CA ASN A 91 -6.19 -12.07 8.37
C ASN A 91 -6.99 -11.03 7.57
N TRP A 92 -7.39 -11.37 6.37
CA TRP A 92 -8.25 -10.51 5.57
C TRP A 92 -9.57 -10.22 6.28
N ALA A 93 -10.00 -8.97 6.28
CA ALA A 93 -11.22 -8.54 6.94
C ALA A 93 -12.25 -8.00 5.94
N THR A 94 -11.86 -7.05 5.08
CA THR A 94 -12.78 -6.38 4.15
C THR A 94 -12.03 -5.52 3.13
N VAL A 95 -12.77 -4.90 2.21
CA VAL A 95 -12.30 -3.75 1.42
C VAL A 95 -12.52 -2.48 2.24
N ALA A 96 -11.42 -1.81 2.61
CA ALA A 96 -11.48 -0.56 3.39
C ALA A 96 -11.89 0.63 2.53
N PHE A 97 -11.22 0.79 1.38
CA PHE A 97 -11.49 1.91 0.47
C PHE A 97 -11.57 1.44 -0.97
N VAL A 98 -12.42 2.12 -1.73
CA VAL A 98 -12.57 1.98 -3.18
C VAL A 98 -12.28 3.34 -3.79
N TRP A 99 -11.16 3.45 -4.50
CA TRP A 99 -10.79 4.68 -5.19
C TRP A 99 -11.26 4.66 -6.63
N ASN A 100 -12.18 5.56 -6.97
CA ASN A 100 -12.56 5.87 -8.34
C ASN A 100 -11.54 6.87 -8.93
N LYS A 101 -10.78 6.43 -9.93
CA LYS A 101 -9.74 7.22 -10.60
C LYS A 101 -10.27 8.23 -11.63
N GLY A 102 -11.56 8.22 -11.89
CA GLY A 102 -12.21 9.05 -12.90
C GLY A 102 -11.90 8.68 -14.36
N LYS A 103 -10.77 8.02 -14.62
CA LYS A 103 -10.37 7.51 -15.95
C LYS A 103 -10.53 6.00 -16.01
N VAL A 104 -11.03 5.51 -17.12
CA VAL A 104 -11.12 4.09 -17.40
C VAL A 104 -9.83 3.59 -18.08
N ASN A 105 -9.44 2.36 -17.74
CA ASN A 105 -8.37 1.65 -18.42
C ASN A 105 -8.95 0.37 -19.04
N PRO A 106 -8.40 -0.11 -20.15
CA PRO A 106 -8.77 -1.42 -20.69
C PRO A 106 -8.60 -2.50 -19.61
N GLY A 107 -9.60 -3.36 -19.49
CA GLY A 107 -9.59 -4.54 -18.63
C GLY A 107 -10.00 -5.77 -19.43
N PHE A 108 -9.95 -6.94 -18.83
CA PHE A 108 -10.26 -8.20 -19.52
C PHE A 108 -11.74 -8.33 -19.92
N TYR A 109 -12.64 -7.88 -19.06
CA TYR A 109 -14.09 -8.00 -19.25
C TYR A 109 -14.82 -6.66 -19.19
N THR A 110 -14.29 -5.73 -18.39
CA THR A 110 -14.86 -4.42 -18.18
C THR A 110 -13.78 -3.36 -18.24
N LEU A 111 -14.16 -2.10 -18.40
CA LEU A 111 -13.21 -0.98 -18.29
C LEU A 111 -12.88 -0.75 -16.81
N SER A 112 -11.62 -0.99 -16.44
CA SER A 112 -11.17 -0.81 -15.06
C SER A 112 -11.09 0.67 -14.70
N GLN A 113 -11.75 1.06 -13.63
CA GLN A 113 -11.83 2.44 -13.17
C GLN A 113 -11.42 2.60 -11.70
N CYS A 114 -11.49 1.53 -10.92
CA CYS A 114 -11.24 1.58 -9.49
C CYS A 114 -9.96 0.84 -9.09
N GLU A 115 -9.38 1.28 -7.98
CA GLU A 115 -8.40 0.52 -7.20
C GLU A 115 -8.95 0.28 -5.79
N LEU A 116 -8.53 -0.81 -5.18
CA LEU A 116 -9.03 -1.27 -3.89
C LEU A 116 -7.94 -1.15 -2.83
N CYS A 117 -8.28 -0.60 -1.68
CA CYS A 117 -7.46 -0.69 -0.48
C CYS A 117 -8.10 -1.70 0.46
N LEU A 118 -7.43 -2.82 0.66
CA LEU A 118 -7.90 -3.94 1.48
C LEU A 118 -7.53 -3.71 2.94
N ALA A 119 -8.41 -4.08 3.86
CA ALA A 119 -8.13 -4.10 5.29
C ALA A 119 -7.90 -5.53 5.77
N PHE A 120 -6.79 -5.72 6.48
CA PHE A 120 -6.46 -6.95 7.17
C PHE A 120 -6.29 -6.65 8.66
N LYS A 121 -6.48 -7.67 9.49
CA LYS A 121 -6.41 -7.56 10.95
C LYS A 121 -5.47 -8.63 11.52
N ARG A 122 -4.68 -8.22 12.51
CA ARG A 122 -3.95 -9.06 13.43
C ARG A 122 -4.41 -8.75 14.83
N GLY A 123 -4.79 -9.77 15.62
CA GLY A 123 -5.34 -9.58 16.95
C GLY A 123 -6.64 -8.76 16.96
N ARG A 124 -6.73 -7.76 17.82
CA ARG A 124 -7.87 -6.85 17.95
C ARG A 124 -7.64 -5.57 17.12
N ILE A 125 -8.71 -4.83 16.88
CA ILE A 125 -8.59 -3.49 16.27
C ILE A 125 -7.85 -2.58 17.27
N PRO A 126 -6.82 -1.80 16.83
CA PRO A 126 -6.09 -0.90 17.71
C PRO A 126 -7.01 0.11 18.41
N SER A 127 -6.70 0.41 19.67
CA SER A 127 -7.46 1.30 20.54
C SER A 127 -6.53 2.33 21.18
N PRO A 128 -6.98 3.55 21.50
CA PRO A 128 -8.33 4.07 21.23
C PRO A 128 -8.59 4.34 19.75
N ARG A 129 -9.85 4.26 19.33
CA ARG A 129 -10.27 4.64 17.98
C ARG A 129 -10.73 6.08 17.93
N GLY A 130 -10.37 6.77 16.84
CA GLY A 130 -10.93 8.07 16.48
C GLY A 130 -12.26 7.93 15.73
N ALA A 131 -12.36 8.55 14.56
CA ALA A 131 -13.58 8.57 13.74
C ALA A 131 -14.06 7.16 13.37
N ARG A 132 -15.37 6.95 13.42
CA ARG A 132 -16.03 5.67 13.09
C ARG A 132 -16.99 5.76 11.91
N ASN A 133 -17.20 6.98 11.39
CA ASN A 133 -18.11 7.30 10.29
C ASN A 133 -17.37 7.58 8.97
N ILE A 134 -16.19 7.01 8.81
CA ILE A 134 -15.36 7.16 7.60
C ILE A 134 -16.02 6.42 6.44
N ARG A 135 -16.20 7.12 5.33
CA ARG A 135 -16.79 6.55 4.11
C ARG A 135 -15.76 5.73 3.35
N GLN A 136 -16.22 4.64 2.74
CA GLN A 136 -15.38 3.72 1.96
C GLN A 136 -14.98 4.29 0.60
N PHE A 137 -15.91 4.97 -0.08
CA PHE A 137 -15.72 5.45 -1.44
C PHE A 137 -14.88 6.73 -1.47
N VAL A 138 -13.92 6.79 -2.39
CA VAL A 138 -13.00 7.91 -2.60
C VAL A 138 -13.05 8.32 -4.07
N GLU A 139 -13.38 9.58 -4.33
CA GLU A 139 -13.31 10.19 -5.65
C GLU A 139 -12.13 11.17 -5.68
N ALA A 140 -11.07 10.77 -6.35
CA ALA A 140 -9.92 11.62 -6.55
C ALA A 140 -9.33 11.40 -7.93
N ALA A 141 -8.97 12.47 -8.62
CA ALA A 141 -8.29 12.39 -9.89
C ALA A 141 -6.94 11.65 -9.72
N ARG A 142 -6.58 10.86 -10.73
CA ARG A 142 -5.26 10.22 -10.78
C ARG A 142 -4.17 11.27 -10.76
N GLN A 143 -3.23 11.13 -9.85
CA GLN A 143 -2.03 11.95 -9.77
C GLN A 143 -0.90 11.33 -10.61
N GLU A 144 0.17 12.10 -10.82
CA GLU A 144 1.38 11.62 -11.49
C GLU A 144 2.00 10.42 -10.74
N HIS A 145 2.69 9.56 -11.47
CA HIS A 145 3.42 8.40 -10.93
C HIS A 145 2.59 7.40 -10.12
N SER A 146 1.30 7.21 -10.44
CA SER A 146 0.41 6.25 -9.74
C SER A 146 0.27 6.49 -8.21
N ARG A 147 0.52 7.71 -7.75
CA ARG A 147 0.36 8.09 -6.34
C ARG A 147 -1.08 7.87 -5.89
N LYS A 148 -1.24 7.22 -4.74
CA LYS A 148 -2.56 7.01 -4.12
C LYS A 148 -3.09 8.31 -3.53
N PRO A 149 -4.44 8.49 -3.47
CA PRO A 149 -5.04 9.70 -2.89
C PRO A 149 -4.59 9.93 -1.45
N GLU A 150 -4.15 11.14 -1.13
CA GLU A 150 -3.80 11.53 0.24
C GLU A 150 -4.97 11.39 1.20
N GLU A 151 -6.18 11.65 0.69
CA GLU A 151 -7.43 11.50 1.44
C GLU A 151 -7.57 10.12 2.11
N VAL A 152 -7.05 9.04 1.51
CA VAL A 152 -7.10 7.71 2.14
C VAL A 152 -6.24 7.67 3.39
N ARG A 153 -5.04 8.27 3.35
CA ARG A 153 -4.15 8.37 4.52
C ARG A 153 -4.78 9.23 5.61
N GLU A 154 -5.34 10.38 5.25
CA GLU A 154 -6.07 11.27 6.17
C GLU A 154 -7.25 10.57 6.85
N ARG A 155 -8.01 9.78 6.10
CA ARG A 155 -9.10 8.95 6.64
C ARG A 155 -8.60 7.91 7.62
N ILE A 156 -7.46 7.26 7.34
CA ILE A 156 -6.82 6.31 8.26
C ILE A 156 -6.34 7.03 9.52
N GLU A 157 -5.76 8.23 9.40
CA GLU A 157 -5.38 9.06 10.55
C GLU A 157 -6.57 9.44 11.42
N ALA A 158 -7.68 9.85 10.79
CA ALA A 158 -8.89 10.16 11.52
C ALA A 158 -9.45 8.94 12.28
N MET A 159 -9.30 7.72 11.74
CA MET A 159 -9.69 6.49 12.43
C MET A 159 -8.73 6.10 13.56
N PHE A 160 -7.45 6.43 13.42
CA PHE A 160 -6.37 5.99 14.33
C PHE A 160 -5.40 7.15 14.62
N PRO A 161 -5.85 8.21 15.30
CA PRO A 161 -5.06 9.44 15.46
C PRO A 161 -3.82 9.27 16.34
N THR A 162 -3.86 8.37 17.32
CA THR A 162 -2.78 8.20 18.33
C THR A 162 -1.91 6.99 18.10
N GLN A 163 -2.25 6.12 17.15
CA GLN A 163 -1.49 4.89 16.87
C GLN A 163 -0.23 5.20 16.08
N LYS A 164 0.86 4.44 16.35
CA LYS A 164 2.05 4.46 15.51
C LYS A 164 1.71 3.88 14.13
N LYS A 165 2.07 4.63 13.09
CA LYS A 165 1.74 4.33 11.69
C LYS A 165 2.99 4.23 10.84
N ILE A 166 3.02 3.26 9.93
CA ILE A 166 4.06 3.11 8.91
C ILE A 166 3.45 3.00 7.52
N GLU A 167 4.04 3.70 6.55
CA GLU A 167 3.79 3.49 5.12
C GLU A 167 4.94 2.69 4.53
N LEU A 168 4.64 1.48 4.06
CA LEU A 168 5.58 0.64 3.32
C LEU A 168 5.56 1.03 1.84
N PHE A 169 6.73 1.01 1.20
CA PHE A 169 6.93 1.49 -0.17
C PHE A 169 6.64 2.98 -0.33
N ALA A 170 6.87 3.74 0.74
CA ALA A 170 6.64 5.17 0.77
C ALA A 170 7.51 5.89 -0.27
N ARG A 171 6.91 6.85 -0.99
CA ARG A 171 7.60 7.70 -1.98
C ARG A 171 7.93 9.08 -1.42
N VAL A 172 7.19 9.49 -0.40
CA VAL A 172 7.35 10.78 0.27
C VAL A 172 7.22 10.59 1.76
N ARG A 173 7.86 11.46 2.54
CA ARG A 173 7.62 11.52 3.99
C ARG A 173 6.36 12.29 4.28
N VAL A 174 5.60 11.78 5.23
CA VAL A 174 4.40 12.43 5.73
C VAL A 174 4.50 12.54 7.25
N HIS A 175 4.22 13.72 7.78
CA HIS A 175 4.20 13.96 9.22
C HIS A 175 3.26 12.96 9.92
N GLY A 176 3.68 12.39 11.05
CA GLY A 176 2.91 11.39 11.79
C GLY A 176 2.97 9.94 11.23
N TRP A 177 3.71 9.72 10.15
CA TRP A 177 3.95 8.41 9.54
C TRP A 177 5.43 8.09 9.46
N TYR A 178 5.78 6.86 9.78
CA TYR A 178 7.10 6.34 9.44
C TYR A 178 7.07 5.94 7.95
N GLY A 179 7.97 6.48 7.14
CA GLY A 179 8.11 6.12 5.72
C GLY A 179 9.20 5.07 5.52
N TRP A 180 8.88 3.96 4.85
CA TRP A 180 9.84 2.93 4.47
C TRP A 180 9.70 2.58 2.99
N GLY A 181 10.80 2.59 2.25
CA GLY A 181 10.84 2.29 0.82
C GLY A 181 12.12 2.80 0.17
N LEU A 182 12.38 2.44 -1.09
CA LEU A 182 13.58 2.82 -1.84
C LEU A 182 13.72 4.34 -2.03
N GLU A 183 12.62 5.06 -2.14
CA GLU A 183 12.61 6.52 -2.30
C GLU A 183 12.69 7.26 -0.96
N ALA A 184 12.37 6.59 0.13
CA ALA A 184 12.42 7.17 1.47
C ALA A 184 13.85 7.27 2.04
N GLU A 185 14.84 6.60 1.44
CA GLU A 185 16.23 6.52 1.94
C GLU A 185 17.05 7.81 1.85
N GLY A 186 16.54 8.89 1.32
CA GLY A 186 17.26 10.17 1.25
C GLY A 186 16.92 11.16 2.37
N LEU A 187 16.09 10.79 3.32
CA LEU A 187 15.48 11.73 4.25
C LEU A 187 15.75 11.27 5.69
N GLU A 188 16.66 11.92 6.41
CA GLU A 188 16.92 11.63 7.82
C GLU A 188 15.65 11.72 8.69
N ALA A 189 15.52 10.78 9.63
CA ALA A 189 14.43 10.78 10.59
C ALA A 189 14.58 12.00 11.50
N GLU A 190 13.75 13.02 11.29
CA GLU A 190 13.55 14.01 12.34
C GLU A 190 12.91 13.32 13.53
N ALA A 191 13.65 13.32 14.63
CA ALA A 191 13.26 12.74 15.89
C ALA A 191 11.87 13.23 16.30
N PHE A 192 11.04 12.30 16.76
CA PHE A 192 9.84 12.62 17.53
C PHE A 192 10.24 13.40 18.77
N THR A 193 10.26 14.73 18.69
CA THR A 193 10.27 15.58 19.86
C THR A 193 8.84 15.65 20.38
N SER A 194 8.64 14.96 21.48
CA SER A 194 7.47 15.04 22.35
C SER A 194 7.19 16.49 22.73
N TYR A 195 5.96 16.91 22.54
CA TYR A 195 5.32 17.95 23.33
C TYR A 195 4.13 17.36 24.07
#